data_1f4ba86c160c59b1da1bd77120385ef2
#
_entry.id   1f4ba86c160c59b1da1bd77120385ef2
#
_cell.length_a   1.000
_cell.length_b   1.000
_cell.length_c   1.000
_cell.angle_alpha   90.00
_cell.angle_beta   90.00
_cell.angle_gamma   90.00
#
_symmetry.space_group_name_H-M   'P 1'
#
loop_
_entity.id
_entity.type
_entity.pdbx_description
1 polymer ?
#
loop_
_entity_poly.entity_id
_entity_poly.type
_entity_poly.pdbx_seq_one_letter_code
_entity_poly.pdbx_strand_id
1 'polypeptide(L)'
;MTHNIRKRAADSGPPLAVVWRRTEALRPDPANPRSHSPKQIRQLARSIGAFGFNVPILVDRTLRILAGHGRLLAAQDLGWREVPTIMLDHLSETEASAFMIADNRLAEGAAWNNTLLSEQLRDCLLYTSPSPRDS
;
A
#
# COMPACT_ATOMS: atom_id res chain seq x y z
N MET A 1 8.81 21.03 -13.80
CA MET A 1 9.94 21.13 -14.14
C MET A 1 10.81 20.03 -13.95
N THR A 2 11.17 19.41 -14.97
CA THR A 2 11.97 18.21 -14.90
C THR A 2 13.34 18.48 -14.37
N HIS A 3 13.85 19.68 -14.53
CA HIS A 3 15.21 19.91 -14.04
C HIS A 3 15.29 19.89 -12.52
N ASN A 4 14.16 20.09 -11.81
CA ASN A 4 14.19 19.93 -10.38
C ASN A 4 14.42 18.50 -10.00
N ILE A 5 13.87 17.56 -10.76
CA ILE A 5 14.11 16.17 -10.50
C ILE A 5 15.56 15.84 -10.77
N ARG A 6 16.12 16.37 -11.84
CA ARG A 6 17.51 16.07 -12.18
C ARG A 6 18.49 16.66 -11.18
N LYS A 7 18.08 17.66 -10.42
CA LYS A 7 18.95 18.26 -9.42
C LYS A 7 18.84 17.61 -8.06
N ARG A 8 18.11 16.51 -7.96
CA ARG A 8 18.03 15.83 -6.68
C ARG A 8 19.40 15.39 -6.26
N ALA A 9 19.64 15.37 -4.97
CA ALA A 9 20.92 14.97 -4.44
C ALA A 9 21.23 13.54 -4.81
N ALA A 10 22.52 13.21 -4.91
CA ALA A 10 22.92 11.88 -5.33
C ALA A 10 22.42 10.79 -4.38
N ASP A 11 22.20 11.11 -3.10
CA ASP A 11 21.68 10.15 -2.15
C ASP A 11 20.17 10.07 -2.16
N SER A 12 19.48 10.82 -3.01
CA SER A 12 18.03 10.71 -3.16
C SER A 12 17.75 9.66 -4.23
N GLY A 13 16.81 8.80 -3.99
CA GLY A 13 16.47 7.79 -4.96
C GLY A 13 15.80 8.35 -6.20
N PRO A 14 15.41 7.50 -7.15
CA PRO A 14 14.70 7.94 -8.34
C PRO A 14 13.34 8.53 -7.96
N PRO A 15 12.82 9.46 -8.77
CA PRO A 15 11.52 10.02 -8.48
C PRO A 15 10.43 8.98 -8.69
N LEU A 16 9.41 9.03 -7.85
CA LEU A 16 8.29 8.11 -7.92
C LEU A 16 7.03 8.94 -8.22
N ALA A 17 6.13 8.36 -9.00
CA ALA A 17 4.89 9.03 -9.34
C ALA A 17 3.71 8.11 -9.08
N VAL A 18 2.64 8.67 -8.54
CA VAL A 18 1.42 7.91 -8.31
C VAL A 18 0.57 7.99 -9.57
N VAL A 19 0.17 6.83 -10.06
CA VAL A 19 -0.69 6.72 -11.23
C VAL A 19 -1.86 5.83 -10.87
N TRP A 20 -3.08 6.32 -11.06
CA TRP A 20 -4.28 5.52 -10.82
C TRP A 20 -4.46 4.57 -11.99
N ARG A 21 -4.65 3.29 -11.68
CA ARG A 21 -4.79 2.26 -12.70
C ARG A 21 -5.98 1.38 -12.37
N ARG A 22 -6.56 0.79 -13.40
CA ARG A 22 -7.68 -0.10 -13.19
C ARG A 22 -7.21 -1.34 -12.46
N THR A 23 -8.05 -1.82 -11.53
CA THR A 23 -7.67 -2.99 -10.73
C THR A 23 -7.40 -4.20 -11.60
N GLU A 24 -8.14 -4.32 -12.71
CA GLU A 24 -7.98 -5.47 -13.60
C GLU A 24 -6.68 -5.43 -14.40
N ALA A 25 -6.02 -4.28 -14.46
CA ALA A 25 -4.75 -4.19 -15.17
C ALA A 25 -3.58 -4.70 -14.33
N LEU A 26 -3.76 -4.83 -13.02
CA LEU A 26 -2.67 -5.25 -12.14
C LEU A 26 -2.61 -6.78 -12.10
N ARG A 27 -1.39 -7.30 -12.03
CA ARG A 27 -1.17 -8.73 -12.07
C ARG A 27 -0.70 -9.23 -10.73
N PRO A 28 -1.54 -9.97 -9.98
CA PRO A 28 -1.08 -10.58 -8.75
C PRO A 28 0.00 -11.63 -9.07
N ASP A 29 1.00 -11.72 -8.22
CA ASP A 29 2.08 -12.68 -8.43
C ASP A 29 1.77 -13.92 -7.58
N PRO A 30 1.51 -15.07 -8.22
CA PRO A 30 1.24 -16.27 -7.44
C PRO A 30 2.43 -16.73 -6.62
N ALA A 31 3.63 -16.26 -6.95
CA ALA A 31 4.81 -16.60 -6.16
C ALA A 31 4.97 -15.70 -4.95
N ASN A 32 4.10 -14.72 -4.75
CA ASN A 32 4.17 -13.84 -3.59
C ASN A 32 3.89 -14.68 -2.34
N PRO A 33 4.85 -14.76 -1.42
CA PRO A 33 4.68 -15.61 -0.24
C PRO A 33 3.68 -15.08 0.78
N ARG A 34 3.30 -13.82 0.66
CA ARG A 34 2.41 -13.23 1.64
C ARG A 34 0.96 -13.53 1.32
N SER A 35 0.23 -14.04 2.30
CA SER A 35 -1.19 -14.28 2.12
C SER A 35 -1.98 -13.39 3.07
N HIS A 36 -3.25 -13.18 2.76
CA HIS A 36 -4.11 -12.31 3.54
C HIS A 36 -5.38 -13.05 3.88
N SER A 37 -5.75 -13.04 5.16
CA SER A 37 -6.98 -13.66 5.59
C SER A 37 -8.17 -12.76 5.22
N PRO A 38 -9.36 -13.33 5.11
CA PRO A 38 -10.55 -12.50 4.88
C PRO A 38 -10.73 -11.41 5.93
N LYS A 39 -10.35 -11.68 7.17
CA LYS A 39 -10.44 -10.69 8.23
C LYS A 39 -9.52 -9.51 7.94
N GLN A 40 -8.28 -9.78 7.50
CA GLN A 40 -7.35 -8.71 7.16
C GLN A 40 -7.87 -7.88 5.99
N ILE A 41 -8.43 -8.52 4.99
CA ILE A 41 -8.98 -7.81 3.85
C ILE A 41 -10.12 -6.89 4.29
N ARG A 42 -11.00 -7.36 5.18
CA ARG A 42 -12.08 -6.52 5.68
C ARG A 42 -11.56 -5.35 6.50
N GLN A 43 -10.49 -5.57 7.28
CA GLN A 43 -9.90 -4.48 8.04
C GLN A 43 -9.27 -3.43 7.12
N LEU A 44 -8.58 -3.87 6.08
CA LEU A 44 -8.03 -2.96 5.09
C LEU A 44 -9.14 -2.20 4.37
N ALA A 45 -10.22 -2.89 4.02
CA ALA A 45 -11.34 -2.24 3.35
C ALA A 45 -11.96 -1.17 4.23
N ARG A 46 -12.11 -1.43 5.51
CA ARG A 46 -12.64 -0.42 6.42
C ARG A 46 -11.72 0.79 6.53
N SER A 47 -10.42 0.54 6.57
CA SER A 47 -9.45 1.63 6.63
C SER A 47 -9.50 2.48 5.37
N ILE A 48 -9.54 1.83 4.21
CA ILE A 48 -9.62 2.55 2.95
C ILE A 48 -10.92 3.35 2.85
N GLY A 49 -12.02 2.75 3.28
CA GLY A 49 -13.31 3.45 3.24
C GLY A 49 -13.37 4.63 4.19
N ALA A 50 -12.70 4.53 5.35
CA ALA A 50 -12.75 5.60 6.34
C ALA A 50 -11.76 6.71 6.06
N PHE A 51 -10.56 6.37 5.60
CA PHE A 51 -9.47 7.33 5.51
C PHE A 51 -9.00 7.58 4.08
N GLY A 52 -9.46 6.83 3.12
CA GLY A 52 -8.99 6.93 1.73
C GLY A 52 -7.87 5.94 1.44
N PHE A 53 -7.56 5.78 0.16
CA PHE A 53 -6.51 4.87 -0.27
C PHE A 53 -5.20 5.66 -0.27
N ASN A 54 -4.53 5.64 0.85
CA ASN A 54 -3.39 6.51 1.09
C ASN A 54 -2.03 5.84 0.95
N VAL A 55 -1.99 4.53 0.73
CA VAL A 55 -0.75 3.77 0.55
C VAL A 55 -0.81 3.10 -0.81
N PRO A 56 -0.12 3.64 -1.81
CA PRO A 56 -0.22 3.10 -3.17
C PRO A 56 0.30 1.68 -3.28
N ILE A 57 -0.19 0.97 -4.27
CA ILE A 57 0.27 -0.37 -4.60
C ILE A 57 1.52 -0.24 -5.44
N LEU A 58 2.57 -1.00 -5.11
CA LEU A 58 3.81 -0.95 -5.86
C LEU A 58 3.81 -2.05 -6.91
N VAL A 59 4.16 -1.67 -8.14
CA VAL A 59 4.15 -2.61 -9.27
C VAL A 59 5.48 -2.52 -10.02
N ASP A 60 5.79 -3.55 -10.79
CA ASP A 60 6.95 -3.50 -11.66
C ASP A 60 6.54 -3.00 -13.06
N ARG A 61 7.46 -3.05 -14.01
CA ARG A 61 7.21 -2.54 -15.37
C ARG A 61 6.08 -3.26 -16.08
N THR A 62 5.76 -4.48 -15.69
CA THR A 62 4.73 -5.26 -16.33
C THR A 62 3.45 -5.24 -15.53
N LEU A 63 3.34 -4.36 -14.53
CA LEU A 63 2.19 -4.21 -13.64
C LEU A 63 2.00 -5.42 -12.73
N ARG A 64 3.07 -6.18 -12.48
CA ARG A 64 3.04 -7.22 -11.47
C ARG A 64 3.12 -6.56 -10.10
N ILE A 65 2.27 -6.98 -9.18
CA ILE A 65 2.20 -6.37 -7.86
C ILE A 65 3.39 -6.83 -7.02
N LEU A 66 4.16 -5.87 -6.53
CA LEU A 66 5.30 -6.15 -5.66
C LEU A 66 4.92 -5.96 -4.19
N ALA A 67 4.04 -5.04 -3.89
CA ALA A 67 3.58 -4.78 -2.53
C ALA A 67 2.19 -4.18 -2.59
N GLY A 68 1.36 -4.51 -1.62
CA GLY A 68 0.01 -3.96 -1.55
C GLY A 68 -1.06 -4.88 -2.10
N HIS A 69 -0.78 -6.18 -2.23
CA HIS A 69 -1.77 -7.12 -2.77
C HIS A 69 -3.04 -7.13 -1.91
N GLY A 70 -2.90 -7.05 -0.59
CA GLY A 70 -4.06 -7.01 0.28
C GLY A 70 -4.92 -5.77 0.06
N ARG A 71 -4.28 -4.65 -0.26
CA ARG A 71 -5.03 -3.43 -0.56
C ARG A 71 -5.78 -3.53 -1.86
N LEU A 72 -5.23 -4.24 -2.85
CA LEU A 72 -5.96 -4.48 -4.08
C LEU A 72 -7.21 -5.30 -3.79
N LEU A 73 -7.09 -6.36 -3.00
CA LEU A 73 -8.23 -7.19 -2.66
C LEU A 73 -9.28 -6.39 -1.88
N ALA A 74 -8.83 -5.51 -0.98
CA ALA A 74 -9.74 -4.66 -0.23
C ALA A 74 -10.47 -3.68 -1.14
N ALA A 75 -9.78 -3.09 -2.10
CA ALA A 75 -10.41 -2.18 -3.04
C ALA A 75 -11.45 -2.90 -3.88
N GLN A 76 -11.14 -4.11 -4.31
CA GLN A 76 -12.10 -4.91 -5.07
C GLN A 76 -13.32 -5.25 -4.22
N ASP A 77 -13.09 -5.54 -2.93
CA ASP A 77 -14.18 -5.80 -2.02
C ASP A 77 -15.10 -4.57 -1.85
N LEU A 78 -14.52 -3.38 -1.92
CA LEU A 78 -15.28 -2.14 -1.86
C LEU A 78 -15.93 -1.78 -3.18
N GLY A 79 -15.63 -2.49 -4.25
CA GLY A 79 -16.16 -2.17 -5.56
C GLY A 79 -15.41 -1.09 -6.31
N TRP A 80 -14.20 -0.75 -5.86
CA TRP A 80 -13.41 0.27 -6.54
C TRP A 80 -12.86 -0.29 -7.84
N ARG A 81 -12.84 0.52 -8.86
CA ARG A 81 -12.34 0.12 -10.17
C ARG A 81 -10.93 0.57 -10.44
N GLU A 82 -10.45 1.57 -9.70
CA GLU A 82 -9.10 2.09 -9.87
C GLU A 82 -8.44 2.23 -8.52
N VAL A 83 -7.13 2.05 -8.51
CA VAL A 83 -6.33 2.15 -7.30
C VAL A 83 -5.07 2.95 -7.62
N PRO A 84 -4.50 3.64 -6.63
CA PRO A 84 -3.25 4.36 -6.85
C PRO A 84 -2.08 3.37 -6.86
N THR A 85 -1.19 3.54 -7.83
CA THR A 85 -0.03 2.68 -7.97
C THR A 85 1.22 3.51 -8.15
N ILE A 86 2.35 2.90 -7.80
CA ILE A 86 3.67 3.46 -8.12
C ILE A 86 4.43 2.36 -8.84
N MET A 87 4.94 2.69 -10.02
CA MET A 87 5.72 1.74 -10.79
C MET A 87 7.19 1.91 -10.43
N LEU A 88 7.82 0.82 -10.02
CA LEU A 88 9.25 0.82 -9.70
C LEU A 88 10.01 0.40 -10.96
N ASP A 89 10.03 1.29 -11.95
CA ASP A 89 10.58 0.96 -13.25
C ASP A 89 12.10 1.09 -13.30
N HIS A 90 12.72 1.53 -12.21
CA HIS A 90 14.16 1.56 -12.09
C HIS A 90 14.75 0.21 -11.68
N LEU A 91 13.91 -0.76 -11.33
CA LEU A 91 14.38 -2.08 -10.92
C LEU A 91 14.31 -3.05 -12.08
N SER A 92 15.32 -3.89 -12.21
CA SER A 92 15.26 -4.99 -13.15
C SER A 92 14.24 -6.01 -12.62
N GLU A 93 13.92 -7.01 -13.43
CA GLU A 93 12.97 -8.04 -13.01
C GLU A 93 13.51 -8.79 -11.78
N THR A 94 14.80 -9.10 -11.77
CA THR A 94 15.41 -9.78 -10.64
C THR A 94 15.40 -8.90 -9.40
N GLU A 95 15.69 -7.62 -9.56
CA GLU A 95 15.69 -6.70 -8.43
C GLU A 95 14.26 -6.52 -7.88
N ALA A 96 13.28 -6.46 -8.77
CA ALA A 96 11.89 -6.34 -8.32
C ALA A 96 11.46 -7.55 -7.51
N SER A 97 11.85 -8.75 -7.95
CA SER A 97 11.54 -9.96 -7.19
C SER A 97 12.23 -9.97 -5.83
N ALA A 98 13.48 -9.53 -5.79
CA ALA A 98 14.22 -9.45 -4.53
C ALA A 98 13.58 -8.43 -3.60
N PHE A 99 13.16 -7.30 -4.14
CA PHE A 99 12.48 -6.28 -3.34
C PHE A 99 11.19 -6.82 -2.74
N MET A 100 10.40 -7.54 -3.53
CA MET A 100 9.14 -8.10 -3.05
C MET A 100 9.37 -9.02 -1.86
N ILE A 101 10.38 -9.89 -1.95
CA ILE A 101 10.68 -10.82 -0.87
C ILE A 101 11.18 -10.08 0.36
N ALA A 102 12.08 -9.11 0.17
CA ALA A 102 12.64 -8.34 1.27
C ALA A 102 11.56 -7.55 1.99
N ASP A 103 10.65 -6.93 1.23
CA ASP A 103 9.59 -6.14 1.82
C ASP A 103 8.65 -7.00 2.65
N ASN A 104 8.31 -8.19 2.17
CA ASN A 104 7.48 -9.11 2.92
C ASN A 104 8.15 -9.54 4.22
N ARG A 105 9.45 -9.81 4.19
CA ARG A 105 10.17 -10.21 5.39
C ARG A 105 10.21 -9.08 6.42
N LEU A 106 10.44 -7.87 5.97
CA LEU A 106 10.46 -6.73 6.89
C LEU A 106 9.08 -6.49 7.50
N ALA A 107 8.04 -6.64 6.72
CA ALA A 107 6.69 -6.47 7.24
C ALA A 107 6.34 -7.55 8.27
N GLU A 108 6.79 -8.79 8.03
CA GLU A 108 6.55 -9.87 8.97
C GLU A 108 7.34 -9.70 10.25
N GLY A 109 8.51 -9.09 10.16
CA GLY A 109 9.35 -8.88 11.33
C GLY A 109 8.90 -7.73 12.20
N ALA A 110 7.97 -6.91 11.74
CA ALA A 110 7.48 -5.81 12.54
C ALA A 110 6.51 -6.35 13.59
N ALA A 111 6.87 -6.17 14.85
CA ALA A 111 6.03 -6.65 15.93
C ALA A 111 5.25 -5.48 16.51
N TRP A 112 3.94 -5.60 16.57
CA TRP A 112 3.10 -4.57 17.14
C TRP A 112 2.68 -4.98 18.53
N ASN A 113 2.74 -4.07 19.47
CA ASN A 113 2.12 -4.26 20.75
C ASN A 113 0.64 -3.92 20.57
N ASN A 114 -0.18 -4.94 20.46
CA ASN A 114 -1.59 -4.73 20.15
C ASN A 114 -2.32 -3.96 21.23
N THR A 115 -1.94 -4.15 22.50
CA THR A 115 -2.57 -3.40 23.58
C THR A 115 -2.27 -1.92 23.46
N LEU A 116 -1.01 -1.57 23.25
CA LEU A 116 -0.62 -0.18 23.11
C LEU A 116 -1.28 0.44 21.87
N LEU A 117 -1.31 -0.29 20.76
CA LEU A 117 -1.94 0.21 19.55
C LEU A 117 -3.42 0.48 19.77
N SER A 118 -4.10 -0.43 20.44
CA SER A 118 -5.54 -0.25 20.74
C SER A 118 -5.76 0.98 21.60
N GLU A 119 -4.91 1.19 22.60
CA GLU A 119 -5.04 2.36 23.45
C GLU A 119 -4.82 3.66 22.68
N GLN A 120 -3.82 3.68 21.81
CA GLN A 120 -3.53 4.86 21.01
C GLN A 120 -4.68 5.18 20.06
N LEU A 121 -5.24 4.18 19.44
CA LEU A 121 -6.37 4.39 18.53
C LEU A 121 -7.60 4.86 19.28
N ARG A 122 -7.83 4.30 20.48
CA ARG A 122 -8.96 4.74 21.28
C ARG A 122 -8.81 6.20 21.67
N ASP A 123 -7.62 6.59 22.11
CA ASP A 123 -7.38 7.97 22.50
C ASP A 123 -7.60 8.93 21.34
N CYS A 124 -7.10 8.59 20.17
CA CYS A 124 -7.33 9.40 18.99
C CYS A 124 -8.81 9.56 18.68
N LEU A 125 -9.55 8.48 18.75
CA LEU A 125 -10.96 8.52 18.41
C LEU A 125 -11.77 9.31 19.44
N LEU A 126 -11.38 9.23 20.72
CA LEU A 126 -12.06 10.02 21.74
C LEU A 126 -11.84 11.50 21.52
N TYR A 127 -10.67 11.90 21.09
CA TYR A 127 -10.43 13.31 20.87
C TYR A 127 -11.08 13.81 19.60
N THR A 128 -11.13 13.00 18.58
CA THR A 128 -11.67 13.48 17.32
C THR A 128 -13.08 13.16 17.11
N SER A 129 -13.60 12.37 18.00
CA SER A 129 -14.86 11.90 17.77
C SER A 129 -15.82 12.83 17.77
N PRO A 130 -16.16 13.55 18.17
CA PRO A 130 -17.33 14.15 18.17
C PRO A 130 -17.80 14.40 17.07
N SER A 131 -17.52 14.29 16.51
CA SER A 131 -18.08 14.46 15.57
C SER A 131 -19.23 14.15 15.46
N PRO A 132 -19.86 14.72 15.90
CA PRO A 132 -21.08 14.46 15.92
C PRO A 132 -21.57 14.65 14.68
N ARG A 133 -21.02 15.26 14.00
CA ARG A 133 -21.48 15.43 12.92
C ARG A 133 -21.77 14.36 12.40
N ASP A 134 -21.15 13.74 12.80
CA ASP A 134 -21.35 12.67 12.44
C ASP A 134 -22.43 12.29 12.88
N SER A 135 -22.83 12.89 13.53
CA SER A 135 -23.87 12.51 14.06
C SER A 135 -24.85 12.81 13.33
#